data_824e853365f41ff2e080213d672bfad1
#
_entry.id   824e853365f41ff2e080213d672bfad1
#
_cell.length_a   1.000
_cell.length_b   1.000
_cell.length_c   1.000
_cell.angle_alpha   90.00
_cell.angle_beta   90.00
_cell.angle_gamma   90.00
#
_symmetry.space_group_name_H-M   'P 1'
#
loop_
_entity.id
_entity.type
_entity.pdbx_description
1 polymer ?
#
loop_
_entity_poly.entity_id
_entity_poly.type
_entity_poly.pdbx_seq_one_letter_code
_entity_poly.pdbx_strand_id
1 'polypeptide(L)'
;MSTITVEPIRLLLVEDDEADILLAQRAFERANIWNQVDVVRDGREMLDYLNNKGDYTDTARYPRPDLILLDLNMPGIDGREALETMLQDPKLKAIPVVIISTSDYERDIEFGRAHGVQHYIIKPIQVDNILETCSAIRDFSIILGRVS
;
A
#
# COMPACT_ATOMS: atom_id res chain seq x y z
N MET A 1 5.68 27.96 -22.31
CA MET A 1 4.94 26.75 -21.91
C MET A 1 5.47 26.23 -20.60
N SER A 2 4.63 26.11 -19.63
CA SER A 2 5.05 25.58 -18.34
C SER A 2 5.10 24.06 -18.37
N THR A 3 6.15 23.50 -17.82
CA THR A 3 6.27 22.07 -17.64
C THR A 3 5.81 21.70 -16.25
N ILE A 4 4.81 20.85 -16.17
CA ILE A 4 4.35 20.34 -14.88
C ILE A 4 5.11 19.04 -14.64
N THR A 5 5.92 19.04 -13.60
CA THR A 5 6.59 17.82 -13.16
C THR A 5 5.75 17.17 -12.08
N VAL A 6 5.27 15.97 -12.35
CA VAL A 6 4.51 15.18 -11.36
C VAL A 6 5.41 14.06 -10.88
N GLU A 7 5.73 14.07 -9.60
CA GLU A 7 6.47 12.96 -9.00
C GLU A 7 5.50 11.83 -8.68
N PRO A 8 5.79 10.61 -9.15
CA PRO A 8 4.92 9.48 -8.84
C PRO A 8 5.00 9.14 -7.35
N ILE A 9 3.86 8.83 -6.77
CA ILE A 9 3.85 8.34 -5.39
C ILE A 9 4.46 6.95 -5.32
N ARG A 10 4.97 6.62 -4.14
CA ARG A 10 5.53 5.30 -3.87
C ARG A 10 4.52 4.46 -3.11
N LEU A 11 4.30 3.26 -3.60
CA LEU A 11 3.34 2.33 -3.03
C LEU A 11 4.08 1.18 -2.35
N LEU A 12 3.61 0.80 -1.17
CA LEU A 12 4.10 -0.40 -0.50
C LEU A 12 2.95 -1.41 -0.44
N LEU A 13 3.15 -2.56 -1.05
CA LEU A 13 2.20 -3.67 -0.99
C LEU A 13 2.67 -4.66 0.06
N VAL A 14 1.83 -4.90 1.07
CA VAL A 14 2.10 -5.85 2.15
C VAL A 14 1.21 -7.07 1.92
N GLU A 15 1.79 -8.15 1.41
CA GLU A 15 1.06 -9.34 0.96
C GLU A 15 2.00 -10.54 0.95
N ASP A 16 1.58 -11.67 1.52
CA ASP A 16 2.40 -12.88 1.57
C ASP A 16 2.08 -13.91 0.49
N ASP A 17 0.91 -13.84 -0.11
CA ASP A 17 0.47 -14.81 -1.12
C ASP A 17 1.03 -14.44 -2.49
N GLU A 18 1.83 -15.35 -3.05
CA GLU A 18 2.48 -15.12 -4.36
C GLU A 18 1.47 -14.88 -5.48
N ALA A 19 0.36 -15.59 -5.47
CA ALA A 19 -0.66 -15.43 -6.50
C ALA A 19 -1.31 -14.05 -6.40
N ASP A 20 -1.60 -13.59 -5.19
CA ASP A 20 -2.19 -12.27 -4.97
C ASP A 20 -1.20 -11.15 -5.31
N ILE A 21 0.08 -11.34 -5.00
CA ILE A 21 1.12 -10.40 -5.42
C ILE A 21 1.16 -10.27 -6.94
N LEU A 22 1.16 -11.40 -7.63
CA LEU A 22 1.21 -11.42 -9.09
C LEU A 22 -0.03 -10.75 -9.70
N LEU A 23 -1.21 -11.03 -9.15
CA LEU A 23 -2.45 -10.41 -9.61
C LEU A 23 -2.42 -8.89 -9.41
N ALA A 24 -1.92 -8.43 -8.27
CA ALA A 24 -1.78 -7.00 -8.00
C ALA A 24 -0.81 -6.35 -8.97
N GLN A 25 0.34 -6.96 -9.19
CA GLN A 25 1.34 -6.43 -10.11
C GLN A 25 0.79 -6.34 -11.54
N ARG A 26 0.06 -7.36 -11.97
CA ARG A 26 -0.59 -7.33 -13.29
C ARG A 26 -1.65 -6.26 -13.39
N ALA A 27 -2.39 -6.03 -12.32
CA ALA A 27 -3.37 -4.95 -12.30
C ALA A 27 -2.72 -3.59 -12.45
N PHE A 28 -1.59 -3.36 -11.77
CA PHE A 28 -0.82 -2.13 -11.92
C PHE A 28 -0.32 -1.97 -13.35
N GLU A 29 0.22 -3.03 -13.95
CA GLU A 29 0.69 -3.00 -15.33
C GLU A 29 -0.44 -2.70 -16.32
N ARG A 30 -1.58 -3.35 -16.16
CA ARG A 30 -2.75 -3.12 -17.03
C ARG A 30 -3.30 -1.72 -16.93
N ALA A 31 -3.22 -1.13 -15.74
CA ALA A 31 -3.63 0.25 -15.53
C ALA A 31 -2.60 1.25 -16.03
N ASN A 32 -1.46 0.78 -16.54
CA ASN A 32 -0.32 1.62 -16.92
C ASN A 32 0.13 2.54 -15.78
N ILE A 33 0.15 2.01 -14.56
CA ILE A 33 0.59 2.76 -13.40
C ILE A 33 2.11 2.71 -13.34
N TRP A 34 2.72 3.87 -13.42
CA TRP A 34 4.17 4.02 -13.41
C TRP A 34 4.74 4.27 -12.03
N ASN A 35 3.89 4.27 -11.03
CA ASN A 35 4.33 4.43 -9.67
C ASN A 35 5.15 3.21 -9.24
N GLN A 36 6.20 3.45 -8.48
CA GLN A 36 6.98 2.35 -7.94
C GLN A 36 6.21 1.63 -6.87
N VAL A 37 6.15 0.31 -6.97
CA VAL A 37 5.50 -0.55 -6.00
C VAL A 37 6.54 -1.50 -5.44
N ASP A 38 6.83 -1.38 -4.15
CA ASP A 38 7.66 -2.35 -3.45
C ASP A 38 6.75 -3.32 -2.71
N VAL A 39 7.21 -4.57 -2.58
CA VAL A 39 6.43 -5.63 -1.95
C VAL A 39 7.17 -6.14 -0.73
N VAL A 40 6.46 -6.23 0.39
CA VAL A 40 6.93 -6.92 1.59
C VAL A 40 5.91 -7.99 1.94
N ARG A 41 6.33 -9.02 2.65
CA ARG A 41 5.56 -10.26 2.74
C ARG A 41 4.97 -10.57 4.10
N ASP A 42 5.28 -9.77 5.11
CA ASP A 42 4.69 -9.91 6.44
C ASP A 42 4.78 -8.59 7.20
N GLY A 43 4.13 -8.56 8.36
CA GLY A 43 4.07 -7.35 9.16
C GLY A 43 5.42 -6.90 9.70
N ARG A 44 6.30 -7.83 10.01
CA ARG A 44 7.64 -7.50 10.48
C ARG A 44 8.47 -6.85 9.39
N GLU A 45 8.42 -7.40 8.19
CA GLU A 45 9.11 -6.83 7.04
C GLU A 45 8.56 -5.44 6.72
N MET A 46 7.23 -5.27 6.84
CA MET A 46 6.61 -3.95 6.71
C MET A 46 7.22 -2.95 7.67
N LEU A 47 7.32 -3.30 8.95
CA LEU A 47 7.89 -2.40 9.96
C LEU A 47 9.37 -2.13 9.72
N ASP A 48 10.12 -3.14 9.30
CA ASP A 48 11.53 -2.95 8.93
C ASP A 48 11.67 -1.99 7.76
N TYR A 49 10.83 -2.15 6.74
CA TYR A 49 10.81 -1.25 5.59
C TYR A 49 10.52 0.20 6.03
N LEU A 50 9.48 0.39 6.83
CA LEU A 50 9.07 1.72 7.27
C LEU A 50 10.10 2.39 8.18
N ASN A 51 10.86 1.61 8.94
CA ASN A 51 11.87 2.11 9.86
C ASN A 51 13.29 2.06 9.28
N ASN A 52 13.44 1.67 8.03
CA ASN A 52 14.72 1.53 7.34
C ASN A 52 15.70 0.63 8.10
N LYS A 53 15.20 -0.52 8.52
CA LYS A 53 15.97 -1.55 9.23
C LYS A 53 16.15 -2.78 8.35
N GLY A 54 17.05 -3.68 8.76
CA GLY A 54 17.30 -4.93 8.03
C GLY A 54 17.82 -4.65 6.63
N ASP A 55 17.13 -5.18 5.64
CA ASP A 55 17.51 -5.01 4.23
C ASP A 55 17.14 -3.63 3.67
N TYR A 56 16.51 -2.76 4.46
CA TYR A 56 15.95 -1.50 4.00
C TYR A 56 16.66 -0.26 4.56
N THR A 57 17.95 -0.42 4.87
CA THR A 57 18.74 0.67 5.46
C THR A 57 19.08 1.80 4.48
N ASP A 58 19.05 1.52 3.19
CA ASP A 58 19.29 2.54 2.16
C ASP A 58 18.05 3.42 1.99
N THR A 59 18.04 4.57 2.64
CA THR A 59 16.90 5.48 2.63
C THR A 59 16.65 6.14 1.27
N ALA A 60 17.66 6.15 0.40
CA ALA A 60 17.49 6.66 -0.96
C ALA A 60 16.72 5.65 -1.82
N ARG A 61 17.01 4.34 -1.62
CA ARG A 61 16.33 3.26 -2.35
C ARG A 61 14.96 2.96 -1.74
N TYR A 62 14.85 3.05 -0.42
CA TYR A 62 13.64 2.72 0.33
C TYR A 62 13.15 3.91 1.15
N PRO A 63 12.75 5.02 0.49
CA PRO A 63 12.17 6.12 1.22
C PRO A 63 10.79 5.72 1.76
N ARG A 64 10.27 6.54 2.67
CA ARG A 64 8.94 6.29 3.22
C ARG A 64 7.91 6.24 2.11
N PRO A 65 7.04 5.20 2.07
CA PRO A 65 6.00 5.14 1.05
C PRO A 65 4.94 6.21 1.28
N ASP A 66 4.26 6.57 0.21
CA ASP A 66 3.16 7.53 0.26
C ASP A 66 1.82 6.85 0.53
N LEU A 67 1.73 5.56 0.25
CA LEU A 67 0.52 4.77 0.43
C LEU A 67 0.89 3.33 0.71
N ILE A 68 0.20 2.71 1.66
CA ILE A 68 0.38 1.30 1.99
C ILE A 68 -0.89 0.53 1.62
N LEU A 69 -0.73 -0.54 0.85
CA LEU A 69 -1.78 -1.51 0.57
C LEU A 69 -1.52 -2.70 1.49
N LEU A 70 -2.38 -2.91 2.47
CA LEU A 70 -2.11 -3.84 3.56
C LEU A 70 -3.11 -4.97 3.62
N ASP A 71 -2.62 -6.21 3.47
CA ASP A 71 -3.39 -7.40 3.79
C ASP A 71 -3.34 -7.64 5.30
N LEU A 72 -4.50 -7.75 5.93
CA LEU A 72 -4.57 -7.98 7.37
C LEU A 72 -4.36 -9.44 7.76
N ASN A 73 -4.52 -10.37 6.83
CA ASN A 73 -4.54 -11.80 7.11
C ASN A 73 -3.27 -12.51 6.66
N MET A 74 -2.16 -12.22 7.34
CA MET A 74 -0.86 -12.80 7.05
C MET A 74 -0.33 -13.56 8.27
N PRO A 75 0.53 -14.59 8.07
CA PRO A 75 1.12 -15.33 9.18
C PRO A 75 2.16 -14.49 9.94
N GLY A 76 2.53 -14.95 11.13
CA GLY A 76 3.54 -14.31 11.96
C GLY A 76 3.02 -13.03 12.61
N ILE A 77 3.84 -11.97 12.58
CA ILE A 77 3.36 -10.64 12.92
C ILE A 77 2.45 -10.23 11.78
N ASP A 78 1.17 -10.30 12.03
CA ASP A 78 0.18 -10.06 10.98
C ASP A 78 -0.01 -8.57 10.70
N GLY A 79 -0.81 -8.30 9.67
CA GLY A 79 -1.09 -6.93 9.28
C GLY A 79 -1.75 -6.10 10.36
N ARG A 80 -2.53 -6.73 11.23
CA ARG A 80 -3.21 -6.03 12.33
C ARG A 80 -2.20 -5.47 13.33
N GLU A 81 -1.27 -6.31 13.80
CA GLU A 81 -0.21 -5.87 14.72
C GLU A 81 0.68 -4.81 14.08
N ALA A 82 1.03 -5.00 12.82
CA ALA A 82 1.86 -4.04 12.11
C ALA A 82 1.18 -2.69 12.01
N LEU A 83 -0.11 -2.68 11.68
CA LEU A 83 -0.88 -1.44 11.60
C LEU A 83 -0.94 -0.75 12.97
N GLU A 84 -1.24 -1.49 14.03
CA GLU A 84 -1.31 -0.93 15.37
C GLU A 84 0.03 -0.31 15.79
N THR A 85 1.13 -1.00 15.52
CA THR A 85 2.47 -0.51 15.83
C THR A 85 2.78 0.76 15.04
N MET A 86 2.47 0.76 13.75
CA MET A 86 2.67 1.92 12.88
C MET A 86 1.91 3.15 13.38
N LEU A 87 0.66 2.95 13.81
CA LEU A 87 -0.19 4.06 14.24
C LEU A 87 0.25 4.67 15.57
N GLN A 88 1.05 3.96 16.35
CA GLN A 88 1.63 4.49 17.59
C GLN A 88 2.88 5.32 17.34
N ASP A 89 3.44 5.28 16.13
CA ASP A 89 4.64 6.03 15.77
C ASP A 89 4.25 7.35 15.12
N PRO A 90 4.57 8.50 15.74
CA PRO A 90 4.23 9.81 15.18
C PRO A 90 4.78 10.05 13.79
N LYS A 91 5.87 9.37 13.43
CA LYS A 91 6.49 9.51 12.10
C LYS A 91 5.74 8.75 11.03
N LEU A 92 5.06 7.66 11.40
CA LEU A 92 4.45 6.73 10.45
C LEU A 92 2.94 6.84 10.39
N LYS A 93 2.30 7.30 11.45
CA LYS A 93 0.84 7.28 11.57
C LYS A 93 0.11 8.09 10.50
N ALA A 94 0.79 9.03 9.86
CA ALA A 94 0.19 9.88 8.83
C ALA A 94 0.18 9.22 7.45
N ILE A 95 0.87 8.09 7.27
CA ILE A 95 0.89 7.41 5.97
C ILE A 95 -0.48 6.77 5.74
N PRO A 96 -1.17 7.10 4.64
CA PRO A 96 -2.46 6.48 4.33
C PRO A 96 -2.33 4.98 4.11
N VAL A 97 -3.32 4.24 4.61
CA VAL A 97 -3.38 2.77 4.49
C VAL A 97 -4.68 2.39 3.81
N VAL A 98 -4.58 1.51 2.83
CA VAL A 98 -5.72 0.85 2.20
C VAL A 98 -5.69 -0.62 2.63
N ILE A 99 -6.75 -1.10 3.23
CA ILE A 99 -6.85 -2.49 3.64
C ILE A 99 -7.29 -3.34 2.45
N ILE A 100 -6.57 -4.44 2.24
CA ILE A 100 -6.91 -5.44 1.24
C ILE A 100 -7.50 -6.64 1.97
N SER A 101 -8.65 -7.12 1.54
CA SER A 101 -9.39 -8.14 2.26
C SER A 101 -10.00 -9.18 1.33
N THR A 102 -10.24 -10.37 1.89
CA THR A 102 -10.93 -11.46 1.20
C THR A 102 -12.33 -11.68 1.78
N SER A 103 -12.66 -12.91 2.13
CA SER A 103 -13.99 -13.30 2.60
C SER A 103 -14.38 -12.73 3.97
N ASP A 104 -13.41 -12.27 4.79
CA ASP A 104 -13.68 -11.68 6.10
C ASP A 104 -13.82 -10.16 6.02
N TYR A 105 -14.34 -9.69 4.93
CA TYR A 105 -14.37 -8.28 4.58
C TYR A 105 -14.99 -7.40 5.66
N GLU A 106 -16.16 -7.77 6.19
CA GLU A 106 -16.81 -6.96 7.23
C GLU A 106 -15.96 -6.81 8.48
N ARG A 107 -15.31 -7.89 8.89
CA ARG A 107 -14.43 -7.91 10.05
C ARG A 107 -13.22 -7.02 9.85
N ASP A 108 -12.66 -7.08 8.66
CA ASP A 108 -11.51 -6.24 8.30
C ASP A 108 -11.91 -4.77 8.23
N ILE A 109 -13.08 -4.46 7.72
CA ILE A 109 -13.59 -3.09 7.70
C ILE A 109 -13.78 -2.56 9.12
N GLU A 110 -14.37 -3.35 10.01
CA GLU A 110 -14.56 -2.94 11.40
C GLU A 110 -13.24 -2.67 12.10
N PHE A 111 -12.26 -3.55 11.90
CA PHE A 111 -10.93 -3.36 12.45
C PHE A 111 -10.29 -2.07 11.92
N GLY A 112 -10.32 -1.88 10.61
CA GLY A 112 -9.75 -0.70 10.00
C GLY A 112 -10.42 0.58 10.45
N ARG A 113 -11.75 0.57 10.52
CA ARG A 113 -12.51 1.72 10.96
C ARG A 113 -12.15 2.12 12.40
N ALA A 114 -11.98 1.13 13.28
CA ALA A 114 -11.57 1.37 14.65
C ALA A 114 -10.17 2.00 14.73
N HIS A 115 -9.34 1.81 13.70
CA HIS A 115 -7.99 2.34 13.62
C HIS A 115 -7.85 3.51 12.64
N GLY A 116 -8.96 4.08 12.18
CA GLY A 116 -8.95 5.27 11.33
C GLY A 116 -8.73 5.01 9.85
N VAL A 117 -8.73 3.75 9.41
CA VAL A 117 -8.60 3.42 7.98
C VAL A 117 -9.95 3.61 7.30
N GLN A 118 -9.93 4.28 6.15
CA GLN A 118 -11.15 4.66 5.43
C GLN A 118 -11.29 3.98 4.07
N HIS A 119 -10.25 3.30 3.59
CA HIS A 119 -10.24 2.76 2.23
C HIS A 119 -9.95 1.27 2.24
N TYR A 120 -10.70 0.53 1.43
CA TYR A 120 -10.69 -0.93 1.40
C TYR A 120 -10.78 -1.43 -0.03
N ILE A 121 -10.05 -2.50 -0.33
CA ILE A 121 -10.14 -3.19 -1.61
C ILE A 121 -10.40 -4.67 -1.33
N ILE A 122 -11.40 -5.24 -1.98
CA ILE A 122 -11.67 -6.68 -1.92
C ILE A 122 -10.78 -7.37 -2.95
N LYS A 123 -10.10 -8.42 -2.54
CA LYS A 123 -9.28 -9.22 -3.45
C LYS A 123 -10.15 -9.93 -4.50
N PRO A 124 -9.65 -10.13 -5.72
CA PRO A 124 -8.34 -9.73 -6.20
C PRO A 124 -8.26 -8.23 -6.50
N ILE A 125 -7.07 -7.66 -6.40
CA ILE A 125 -6.87 -6.26 -6.77
C ILE A 125 -7.04 -6.14 -8.28
N GLN A 126 -7.94 -5.24 -8.69
CA GLN A 126 -8.23 -4.99 -10.09
C GLN A 126 -7.96 -3.53 -10.45
N VAL A 127 -7.80 -3.25 -11.73
CA VAL A 127 -7.52 -1.90 -12.22
C VAL A 127 -8.51 -0.88 -11.67
N ASP A 128 -9.80 -1.19 -11.75
CA ASP A 128 -10.86 -0.26 -11.35
C ASP A 128 -10.79 0.08 -9.86
N ASN A 129 -10.56 -0.92 -9.00
CA ASN A 129 -10.46 -0.64 -7.55
C ASN A 129 -9.24 0.20 -7.21
N ILE A 130 -8.11 -0.02 -7.88
CA ILE A 130 -6.90 0.78 -7.65
C ILE A 130 -7.16 2.22 -8.03
N LEU A 131 -7.66 2.46 -9.23
CA LEU A 131 -7.88 3.82 -9.72
C LEU A 131 -8.90 4.56 -8.88
N GLU A 132 -10.00 3.91 -8.55
CA GLU A 132 -11.05 4.49 -7.75
C GLU A 132 -10.58 4.83 -6.34
N THR A 133 -9.89 3.90 -5.69
CA THR A 133 -9.40 4.08 -4.33
C THR A 133 -8.35 5.18 -4.27
N CYS A 134 -7.38 5.16 -5.19
CA CYS A 134 -6.32 6.16 -5.21
C CYS A 134 -6.86 7.55 -5.50
N SER A 135 -7.86 7.68 -6.35
CA SER A 135 -8.47 8.99 -6.65
C SER A 135 -9.28 9.54 -5.48
N ALA A 136 -9.78 8.67 -4.60
CA ALA A 136 -10.52 9.08 -3.41
C ALA A 136 -9.60 9.59 -2.29
N ILE A 137 -8.33 9.24 -2.34
CA ILE A 137 -7.34 9.71 -1.37
C ILE A 137 -6.79 11.03 -1.87
N ARG A 138 -6.93 12.08 -1.07
CA ARG A 138 -6.52 13.43 -1.47
C ARG A 138 -5.02 13.55 -1.59
N ASP A 139 -4.61 14.38 -2.52
CA ASP A 139 -3.20 14.75 -2.74
C ASP A 139 -2.32 13.64 -3.31
N PHE A 140 -2.91 12.54 -3.76
CA PHE A 140 -2.15 11.50 -4.45
C PHE A 140 -2.28 11.63 -5.96
N SER A 141 -1.14 11.47 -6.61
CA SER A 141 -1.08 11.43 -8.07
C SER A 141 -0.66 10.04 -8.51
N ILE A 142 -1.52 9.39 -9.24
CA ILE A 142 -1.20 8.16 -9.93
C ILE A 142 -0.82 8.52 -11.36
N ILE A 143 0.39 8.13 -11.75
CA ILE A 143 0.82 8.36 -13.13
C ILE A 143 0.40 7.18 -13.97
N LEU A 144 -0.47 7.46 -14.93
CA LEU A 144 -1.01 6.46 -15.84
C LEU A 144 -0.24 6.51 -17.15
N GLY A 145 0.54 5.49 -17.39
CA GLY A 145 1.18 5.27 -18.66
C GLY A 145 2.08 6.40 -19.11
N ARG A 146 2.41 6.33 -20.38
CA ARG A 146 3.19 7.36 -21.05
C ARG A 146 2.24 8.33 -21.72
N VAL A 147 2.36 9.58 -21.37
CA VAL A 147 1.69 10.63 -22.10
C VAL A 147 2.66 11.13 -23.16
N SER A 148 2.34 10.88 -24.39
CA SER A 148 3.15 11.34 -25.51
C SER A 148 2.77 12.74 -25.93
#